data_dff8a59b6c1e43e64f8b4f2d9539effa
#
_entry.id   dff8a59b6c1e43e64f8b4f2d9539effa
#
_cell.length_a   1.000
_cell.length_b   1.000
_cell.length_c   1.000
_cell.angle_alpha   90.00
_cell.angle_beta   90.00
_cell.angle_gamma   90.00
#
_symmetry.space_group_name_H-M   'P 1'
#
loop_
_entity.id
_entity.type
_entity.pdbx_description
1 polymer ?
#
loop_
_entity_poly.entity_id
_entity_poly.type
_entity_poly.pdbx_seq_one_letter_code
_entity_poly.pdbx_strand_id
1 'polypeptide(L)'
;VEVVGRKTVKKVSIVAGGIVLVSQDRHSVSVEGIVMDKCGHPIIGAEIVEKGTAHRTLSDLNGRFILQISGKRAVLKVNYPGMKTKSVRVRKRKGKNIKVVLYKNRRVLDEIL
;
A
#
# COMPACT_ATOMS: atom_id res chain seq x y z
N VAL A 1 0.88 3.51 -28.27
CA VAL A 1 0.13 4.70 -28.62
C VAL A 1 -0.76 5.12 -27.50
N GLU A 2 -0.77 6.35 -27.29
CA GLU A 2 -1.52 6.95 -26.21
C GLU A 2 -2.87 7.45 -26.71
N VAL A 3 -3.88 7.28 -25.91
CA VAL A 3 -5.17 7.88 -26.19
C VAL A 3 -5.13 9.30 -25.71
N VAL A 4 -5.03 10.19 -26.63
CA VAL A 4 -4.76 11.57 -26.33
C VAL A 4 -6.05 12.37 -26.20
N GLY A 5 -5.95 13.51 -25.53
CA GLY A 5 -7.04 14.44 -25.41
C GLY A 5 -7.95 14.20 -24.25
N ARG A 6 -7.57 13.31 -23.38
CA ARG A 6 -8.35 12.98 -22.18
C ARG A 6 -7.50 13.15 -20.96
N LYS A 7 -8.11 13.65 -19.93
CA LYS A 7 -7.42 13.71 -18.65
C LYS A 7 -7.26 12.36 -18.03
N THR A 8 -8.18 11.49 -18.28
CA THR A 8 -8.12 10.12 -17.80
C THR A 8 -7.56 9.24 -18.87
N VAL A 9 -6.42 9.60 -19.29
CA VAL A 9 -5.75 8.86 -20.32
C VAL A 9 -5.34 7.52 -19.77
N LYS A 10 -5.55 6.52 -20.58
CA LYS A 10 -5.01 5.21 -20.28
C LYS A 10 -3.55 5.23 -20.64
N LYS A 11 -2.77 4.77 -19.73
CA LYS A 11 -1.37 4.56 -20.04
C LYS A 11 -1.27 3.38 -20.97
N VAL A 12 -0.47 3.55 -21.97
CA VAL A 12 -0.24 2.50 -22.94
C VAL A 12 1.23 2.17 -22.89
N SER A 13 1.52 0.95 -22.55
CA SER A 13 2.89 0.47 -22.56
C SER A 13 3.04 -0.47 -23.73
N ILE A 14 4.07 -0.24 -24.51
CA ILE A 14 4.38 -1.10 -25.61
C ILE A 14 5.37 -2.13 -25.15
N VAL A 15 4.97 -3.37 -25.22
CA VAL A 15 5.87 -4.48 -24.91
C VAL A 15 6.15 -5.23 -26.19
N ALA A 16 7.14 -6.06 -26.14
CA ALA A 16 7.52 -6.86 -27.31
C ALA A 16 6.29 -7.56 -27.87
N GLY A 17 5.93 -7.18 -29.07
CA GLY A 17 4.82 -7.81 -29.75
C GLY A 17 3.44 -7.32 -29.39
N GLY A 18 3.31 -6.25 -28.63
CA GLY A 18 1.98 -5.79 -28.29
C GLY A 18 1.90 -4.50 -27.50
N ILE A 19 0.68 -4.10 -27.28
CA ILE A 19 0.37 -2.94 -26.50
C ILE A 19 -0.44 -3.38 -25.30
N VAL A 20 0.01 -2.99 -24.14
CA VAL A 20 -0.73 -3.27 -22.91
C VAL A 20 -1.38 -1.99 -22.45
N LEU A 21 -2.69 -2.01 -22.35
CA LEU A 21 -3.43 -0.88 -21.85
C LEU A 21 -3.48 -0.93 -20.34
N VAL A 22 -2.95 0.10 -19.73
CA VAL A 22 -3.03 0.25 -18.28
C VAL A 22 -4.02 1.37 -18.03
N SER A 23 -5.16 0.99 -17.53
CA SER A 23 -6.21 1.94 -17.24
C SER A 23 -5.90 2.68 -15.97
N GLN A 24 -5.92 4.00 -16.04
CA GLN A 24 -5.88 4.80 -14.83
C GLN A 24 -7.30 5.29 -14.57
N ASP A 25 -7.90 4.69 -13.59
CA ASP A 25 -9.22 5.07 -13.19
C ASP A 25 -9.16 6.42 -12.48
N ARG A 26 -10.13 7.28 -12.74
CA ARG A 26 -10.25 8.56 -12.04
C ARG A 26 -10.39 8.42 -10.56
N HIS A 27 -11.02 7.33 -10.15
CA HIS A 27 -11.30 7.09 -8.74
C HIS A 27 -10.18 6.34 -8.05
N SER A 28 -9.17 5.97 -8.83
CA SER A 28 -8.03 5.27 -8.31
C SER A 28 -7.05 6.27 -7.72
N VAL A 29 -6.65 6.02 -6.52
CA VAL A 29 -5.77 6.91 -5.77
C VAL A 29 -4.65 6.10 -5.19
N SER A 30 -3.45 6.62 -5.24
CA SER A 30 -2.31 5.99 -4.58
C SER A 30 -2.11 6.62 -3.22
N VAL A 31 -1.90 5.78 -2.22
CA VAL A 31 -1.51 6.24 -0.89
C VAL A 31 -0.08 5.78 -0.63
N GLU A 32 0.65 6.60 0.11
CA GLU A 32 2.06 6.35 0.38
C GLU A 32 2.30 6.46 1.87
N GLY A 33 3.19 5.62 2.36
CA GLY A 33 3.49 5.66 3.77
C GLY A 33 4.77 4.93 4.11
N ILE A 34 5.01 4.82 5.39
CA ILE A 34 6.16 4.12 5.92
C ILE A 34 5.71 3.24 7.08
N VAL A 35 6.25 2.04 7.13
CA VAL A 35 6.00 1.09 8.22
C VAL A 35 7.26 1.02 9.06
N MET A 36 7.10 1.19 10.36
CA MET A 36 8.23 1.16 11.28
C MET A 36 7.84 0.49 12.59
N ASP A 37 8.83 0.15 13.39
CA ASP A 37 8.60 -0.35 14.72
C ASP A 37 8.53 0.82 15.71
N LYS A 38 8.33 0.52 16.98
CA LYS A 38 8.19 1.55 18.00
C LYS A 38 9.47 2.36 18.21
N CYS A 39 10.58 1.85 17.77
CA CYS A 39 11.87 2.54 17.88
C CYS A 39 12.18 3.37 16.63
N GLY A 40 11.29 3.36 15.66
CA GLY A 40 11.48 4.12 14.42
C GLY A 40 12.27 3.40 13.36
N HIS A 41 12.58 2.11 13.56
CA HIS A 41 13.30 1.34 12.55
C HIS A 41 12.32 0.90 11.46
N PRO A 42 12.70 1.05 10.19
CA PRO A 42 11.83 0.63 9.10
C PRO A 42 11.62 -0.89 9.11
N ILE A 43 10.41 -1.29 8.75
CA ILE A 43 10.08 -2.71 8.62
C ILE A 43 9.98 -3.04 7.15
N ILE A 44 10.82 -3.96 6.71
CA ILE A 44 10.89 -4.42 5.33
C ILE A 44 9.95 -5.60 5.18
N GLY A 45 9.18 -5.61 4.10
CA GLY A 45 8.33 -6.76 3.80
C GLY A 45 7.04 -6.83 4.59
N ALA A 46 6.63 -5.75 5.22
CA ALA A 46 5.31 -5.69 5.81
C ALA A 46 4.27 -5.67 4.70
N GLU A 47 3.20 -6.41 4.89
CA GLU A 47 2.13 -6.47 3.90
C GLU A 47 1.10 -5.40 4.20
N ILE A 48 0.77 -4.61 3.19
CA ILE A 48 -0.27 -3.60 3.28
C ILE A 48 -1.36 -4.00 2.29
N VAL A 49 -2.58 -4.19 2.80
CA VAL A 49 -3.72 -4.63 2.00
C VAL A 49 -4.86 -3.65 2.18
N GLU A 50 -5.50 -3.28 1.09
CA GLU A 50 -6.75 -2.53 1.19
C GLU A 50 -7.85 -3.51 1.54
N LYS A 51 -8.47 -3.30 2.71
CA LYS A 51 -9.51 -4.19 3.20
C LYS A 51 -10.66 -4.26 2.22
N GLY A 52 -11.10 -5.47 1.93
CA GLY A 52 -12.21 -5.70 1.01
C GLY A 52 -11.83 -5.70 -0.46
N THR A 53 -10.55 -5.63 -0.77
CA THR A 53 -10.07 -5.65 -2.16
C THR A 53 -8.87 -6.58 -2.27
N ALA A 54 -8.41 -6.75 -3.51
CA ALA A 54 -7.20 -7.50 -3.77
C ALA A 54 -5.96 -6.60 -3.84
N HIS A 55 -6.12 -5.31 -3.59
CA HIS A 55 -5.00 -4.38 -3.66
C HIS A 55 -4.06 -4.60 -2.48
N ARG A 56 -2.81 -4.89 -2.79
CA ARG A 56 -1.80 -5.14 -1.76
C ARG A 56 -0.42 -4.74 -2.24
N THR A 57 0.44 -4.47 -1.29
CA THR A 57 1.84 -4.20 -1.57
C THR A 57 2.68 -4.60 -0.36
N LEU A 58 4.00 -4.55 -0.53
CA LEU A 58 4.94 -4.82 0.54
C LEU A 58 5.78 -3.58 0.77
N SER A 59 6.18 -3.37 2.02
CA SER A 59 7.09 -2.28 2.32
C SER A 59 8.50 -2.62 1.83
N ASP A 60 9.21 -1.60 1.41
CA ASP A 60 10.56 -1.74 0.83
C ASP A 60 11.65 -1.67 1.91
N LEU A 61 12.89 -1.55 1.46
CA LEU A 61 14.07 -1.50 2.34
C LEU A 61 14.03 -0.34 3.33
N ASN A 62 13.33 0.71 2.99
CA ASN A 62 13.20 1.88 3.85
C ASN A 62 11.88 1.87 4.61
N GLY A 63 11.16 0.76 4.56
CA GLY A 63 9.84 0.64 5.19
C GLY A 63 8.74 1.35 4.42
N ARG A 64 9.02 1.89 3.27
CA ARG A 64 8.07 2.67 2.50
C ARG A 64 7.18 1.80 1.64
N PHE A 65 5.97 2.25 1.45
CA PHE A 65 5.03 1.56 0.59
C PHE A 65 4.20 2.57 -0.22
N ILE A 66 3.75 2.09 -1.36
CA ILE A 66 2.80 2.80 -2.20
C ILE A 66 1.72 1.80 -2.53
N LEU A 67 0.47 2.16 -2.29
CA LEU A 67 -0.65 1.29 -2.56
C LEU A 67 -1.75 2.05 -3.27
N GLN A 68 -2.25 1.45 -4.33
CA GLN A 68 -3.39 2.00 -5.03
C GLN A 68 -4.66 1.56 -4.32
N ILE A 69 -5.53 2.51 -4.03
CA ILE A 69 -6.80 2.22 -3.38
C ILE A 69 -7.94 2.47 -4.35
N SER A 70 -9.07 1.84 -4.08
CA SER A 70 -10.18 1.82 -5.02
C SER A 70 -11.11 3.02 -4.93
N GLY A 71 -10.92 3.92 -3.99
CA GLY A 71 -11.83 5.04 -3.84
C GLY A 71 -11.21 6.18 -3.06
N LYS A 72 -12.08 7.04 -2.56
CA LYS A 72 -11.64 8.21 -1.80
C LYS A 72 -11.23 7.86 -0.38
N ARG A 73 -11.68 6.73 0.11
CA ARG A 73 -11.40 6.26 1.47
C ARG A 73 -11.10 4.79 1.41
N ALA A 74 -10.26 4.36 2.31
CA ALA A 74 -9.94 2.95 2.42
C ALA A 74 -9.49 2.64 3.84
N VAL A 75 -9.55 1.36 4.18
CA VAL A 75 -8.96 0.86 5.41
C VAL A 75 -7.83 -0.04 4.97
N LEU A 76 -6.64 0.26 5.44
CA LEU A 76 -5.46 -0.55 5.16
C LEU A 76 -5.20 -1.45 6.34
N LYS A 77 -4.92 -2.72 6.05
CA LYS A 77 -4.45 -3.66 7.07
C LYS A 77 -2.97 -3.87 6.84
N VAL A 78 -2.20 -3.65 7.87
CA VAL A 78 -0.75 -3.79 7.80
C VAL A 78 -0.35 -4.96 8.68
N ASN A 79 0.32 -5.93 8.07
CA ASN A 79 0.71 -7.19 8.72
C ASN A 79 2.20 -7.40 8.60
N TYR A 80 2.77 -7.97 9.65
CA TYR A 80 4.14 -8.44 9.62
C TYR A 80 4.25 -9.59 10.63
N PRO A 81 4.95 -10.68 10.29
CA PRO A 81 5.08 -11.80 11.21
C PRO A 81 5.61 -11.38 12.58
N GLY A 82 4.95 -11.82 13.64
CA GLY A 82 5.35 -11.50 15.00
C GLY A 82 4.88 -10.14 15.49
N MET A 83 4.20 -9.39 14.65
CA MET A 83 3.65 -8.08 15.00
C MET A 83 2.14 -8.12 15.00
N LYS A 84 1.54 -7.23 15.78
CA LYS A 84 0.09 -7.09 15.76
C LYS A 84 -0.34 -6.43 14.46
N THR A 85 -1.38 -6.97 13.86
CA THR A 85 -1.99 -6.36 12.69
C THR A 85 -2.54 -5.00 13.04
N LYS A 86 -2.27 -4.02 12.22
CA LYS A 86 -2.77 -2.68 12.42
C LYS A 86 -3.69 -2.29 11.27
N SER A 87 -4.80 -1.65 11.61
CA SER A 87 -5.72 -1.09 10.63
C SER A 87 -5.59 0.42 10.64
N VAL A 88 -5.47 0.99 9.45
CA VAL A 88 -5.29 2.42 9.27
C VAL A 88 -6.34 2.91 8.29
N ARG A 89 -7.07 3.94 8.67
CA ARG A 89 -8.01 4.58 7.76
C ARG A 89 -7.29 5.65 6.98
N VAL A 90 -7.47 5.62 5.67
CA VAL A 90 -6.81 6.58 4.79
C VAL A 90 -7.84 7.29 3.94
N ARG A 91 -7.51 8.51 3.55
CA ARG A 91 -8.34 9.33 2.68
C ARG A 91 -7.49 9.85 1.54
N LYS A 92 -8.11 10.09 0.40
CA LYS A 92 -7.44 10.64 -0.76
C LYS A 92 -6.62 11.88 -0.43
N ARG A 93 -7.19 12.80 0.34
CA ARG A 93 -6.53 14.07 0.66
C ARG A 93 -5.31 13.92 1.56
N LYS A 94 -5.30 12.87 2.37
CA LYS A 94 -4.23 12.63 3.34
C LYS A 94 -3.56 11.30 3.10
N GLY A 95 -3.48 10.92 1.84
CA GLY A 95 -2.93 9.63 1.47
C GLY A 95 -1.42 9.61 1.31
N LYS A 96 -0.74 10.68 1.69
CA LYS A 96 0.72 10.73 1.61
C LYS A 96 1.28 10.90 3.00
N ASN A 97 2.49 10.36 3.19
CA ASN A 97 3.21 10.43 4.47
C ASN A 97 2.46 9.75 5.61
N ILE A 98 1.78 8.66 5.29
CA ILE A 98 1.13 7.84 6.29
C ILE A 98 2.19 7.12 7.10
N LYS A 99 2.12 7.25 8.42
CA LYS A 99 3.06 6.59 9.30
C LYS A 99 2.35 5.44 10.02
N VAL A 100 2.87 4.24 9.87
CA VAL A 100 2.30 3.06 10.51
C VAL A 100 3.35 2.49 11.44
N VAL A 101 3.03 2.43 12.73
CA VAL A 101 3.91 1.86 13.73
C VAL A 101 3.35 0.51 14.14
N LEU A 102 4.13 -0.53 13.99
CA LEU A 102 3.74 -1.88 14.38
C LEU A 102 4.39 -2.24 15.71
N TYR A 103 3.65 -2.98 16.51
CA TYR A 103 4.09 -3.41 17.81
C TYR A 103 4.15 -4.94 17.87
N LYS A 104 5.08 -5.45 18.62
CA LYS A 104 5.24 -6.88 18.76
C LYS A 104 4.00 -7.51 19.37
N ASN A 105 3.67 -8.68 18.89
CA ASN A 105 2.59 -9.47 19.44
C ASN A 105 3.12 -10.22 20.66
N ARG A 106 2.77 -9.75 21.85
CA ARG A 106 3.26 -10.34 23.10
C ARG A 106 2.87 -11.80 23.27
N ARG A 107 1.71 -12.15 22.75
CA ARG A 107 1.24 -13.51 22.86
C ARG A 107 2.19 -14.50 22.18
N VAL A 108 2.69 -14.11 21.02
CA VAL A 108 3.65 -14.93 20.31
C VAL A 108 4.95 -15.05 21.10
N LEU A 109 5.39 -13.94 21.68
CA LEU A 109 6.60 -13.94 22.49
C LEU A 109 6.47 -14.80 23.73
N ASP A 110 5.32 -14.73 24.38
CA ASP A 110 5.07 -15.53 25.60
C ASP A 110 5.08 -17.01 25.30
N GLU A 111 4.58 -17.40 24.15
CA GLU A 111 4.57 -18.80 23.74
C GLU A 111 5.98 -19.32 23.44
N ILE A 112 6.83 -18.46 22.98
CA ILE A 112 8.20 -18.82 22.64
C ILE A 112 9.04 -18.93 23.91
N LEU A 113 8.79 -18.10 24.85
CA LEU A 113 9.51 -18.08 26.11
C LEU A 113 9.00 -19.16 27.07
#